data_efca8c8323757c68ec341df9cf254b86
#
_entry.id   efca8c8323757c68ec341df9cf254b86
#
_cell.length_a   1.000
_cell.length_b   1.000
_cell.length_c   1.000
_cell.angle_alpha   90.00
_cell.angle_beta   90.00
_cell.angle_gamma   90.00
#
_symmetry.space_group_name_H-M   'P 1'
#
loop_
_entity.id
_entity.type
_entity.pdbx_description
1 polymer ?
#
loop_
_entity_poly.entity_id
_entity_poly.type
_entity_poly.pdbx_seq_one_letter_code
_entity_poly.pdbx_strand_id
1 'polypeptide(L)'
;MKAPVRSLSKEKLVWLGTNKCKHGHTFLEHYACYMNEEMHNDERVGFLDIECSGLKANFAIMLSYCIKVRGEKKVYSDFLTKKDAETHLDARIVKNCIKDLTKNFDRVIGHYSKRFDVPFLRTRALILKLDFPQFGEMYHTDTWDIARKKLCLSSNRQGVIAEAITGEDIKTRIDQKHWIPALQGNKEAMEYILDHNMRDVHQLEANYEKLRVFSKITKSSI
;
A
#
# COMPACT_ATOMS: atom_id res chain seq x y z
N MET A 1 -22.97 4.18 -0.86
CA MET A 1 -21.56 4.13 -1.31
C MET A 1 -21.58 3.93 -2.82
N LYS A 2 -21.17 4.91 -3.61
CA LYS A 2 -20.90 4.67 -5.04
C LYS A 2 -19.50 4.04 -5.08
N ALA A 3 -19.43 2.75 -5.45
CA ALA A 3 -18.16 2.19 -5.91
C ALA A 3 -17.61 3.12 -6.98
N PRO A 4 -16.27 3.29 -7.10
CA PRO A 4 -15.73 4.00 -8.24
C PRO A 4 -16.30 3.34 -9.50
N VAL A 5 -17.18 4.07 -10.19
CA VAL A 5 -17.78 3.58 -11.43
C VAL A 5 -16.67 3.63 -12.48
N ARG A 6 -15.85 2.58 -12.51
CA ARG A 6 -15.10 2.29 -13.73
C ARG A 6 -16.12 1.98 -14.80
N SER A 7 -15.97 2.65 -15.92
CA SER A 7 -16.64 2.18 -17.12
C SER A 7 -16.15 0.76 -17.37
N LEU A 8 -17.04 -0.20 -17.17
CA LEU A 8 -16.75 -1.59 -17.51
C LEU A 8 -16.48 -1.65 -19.00
N SER A 9 -15.41 -2.31 -19.42
CA SER A 9 -15.15 -2.54 -20.82
C SER A 9 -16.26 -3.40 -21.43
N LYS A 10 -16.44 -3.32 -22.75
CA LYS A 10 -17.44 -4.13 -23.46
C LYS A 10 -17.19 -5.63 -23.25
N GLU A 11 -15.92 -6.03 -23.26
CA GLU A 11 -15.49 -7.41 -23.01
C GLU A 11 -15.87 -7.86 -21.58
N LYS A 12 -15.70 -6.97 -20.59
CA LYS A 12 -16.08 -7.28 -19.21
C LYS A 12 -17.59 -7.40 -19.02
N LEU A 13 -18.37 -6.57 -19.71
CA LEU A 13 -19.84 -6.67 -19.69
C LEU A 13 -20.31 -8.00 -20.30
N VAL A 14 -19.71 -8.41 -21.42
CA VAL A 14 -19.97 -9.72 -22.03
C VAL A 14 -19.61 -10.83 -21.07
N TRP A 15 -18.44 -10.77 -20.45
CA TRP A 15 -17.99 -11.75 -19.48
C TRP A 15 -18.95 -11.88 -18.29
N LEU A 16 -19.40 -10.76 -17.72
CA LEU A 16 -20.39 -10.74 -16.62
C LEU A 16 -21.73 -11.36 -17.02
N GLY A 17 -22.15 -11.18 -18.27
CA GLY A 17 -23.40 -11.73 -18.81
C GLY A 17 -23.33 -13.22 -19.17
N THR A 18 -22.12 -13.78 -19.33
CA THR A 18 -21.92 -15.18 -19.75
C THR A 18 -21.44 -16.11 -18.64
N ASN A 19 -20.71 -15.58 -17.67
CA ASN A 19 -20.18 -16.37 -16.56
C ASN A 19 -21.14 -16.39 -15.38
N LYS A 20 -21.23 -17.55 -14.71
CA LYS A 20 -22.17 -17.79 -13.63
C LYS A 20 -21.47 -17.86 -12.28
N CYS A 21 -22.10 -17.31 -11.26
CA CYS A 21 -21.72 -17.49 -9.87
C CYS A 21 -22.11 -18.88 -9.35
N LYS A 22 -21.65 -19.23 -8.16
CA LYS A 22 -22.00 -20.50 -7.47
C LYS A 22 -23.50 -20.75 -7.27
N HIS A 23 -24.36 -19.74 -7.43
CA HIS A 23 -25.81 -19.87 -7.33
C HIS A 23 -26.48 -20.13 -8.68
N GLY A 24 -25.70 -20.26 -9.78
CA GLY A 24 -26.21 -20.54 -11.11
C GLY A 24 -26.69 -19.32 -11.91
N HIS A 25 -26.71 -18.11 -11.32
CA HIS A 25 -27.05 -16.88 -12.01
C HIS A 25 -25.80 -16.28 -12.69
N THR A 26 -25.99 -15.51 -13.76
CA THR A 26 -24.87 -14.74 -14.33
C THR A 26 -24.37 -13.71 -13.33
N PHE A 27 -23.10 -13.32 -13.42
CA PHE A 27 -22.57 -12.26 -12.55
C PHE A 27 -23.24 -10.91 -12.79
N LEU A 28 -23.82 -10.70 -13.98
CA LEU A 28 -24.58 -9.49 -14.28
C LEU A 28 -25.92 -9.48 -13.51
N GLU A 29 -26.63 -10.60 -13.47
CA GLU A 29 -27.88 -10.77 -12.71
C GLU A 29 -27.64 -10.78 -11.19
N HIS A 30 -26.52 -11.36 -10.77
CA HIS A 30 -26.15 -11.49 -9.36
C HIS A 30 -24.84 -10.74 -9.05
N TYR A 31 -24.84 -9.43 -9.31
CA TYR A 31 -23.67 -8.57 -9.22
C TYR A 31 -23.01 -8.59 -7.83
N ALA A 32 -23.78 -8.86 -6.78
CA ALA A 32 -23.23 -9.04 -5.42
C ALA A 32 -22.25 -10.21 -5.33
N CYS A 33 -22.45 -11.29 -6.09
CA CYS A 33 -21.47 -12.38 -6.17
C CYS A 33 -20.21 -11.96 -6.91
N TYR A 34 -20.33 -11.23 -8.01
CA TYR A 34 -19.17 -10.67 -8.70
C TYR A 34 -18.32 -9.80 -7.75
N MET A 35 -18.97 -8.91 -7.04
CA MET A 35 -18.31 -8.03 -6.06
C MET A 35 -17.62 -8.80 -4.92
N ASN A 36 -18.07 -9.99 -4.59
CA ASN A 36 -17.53 -10.79 -3.50
C ASN A 36 -16.55 -11.87 -3.95
N GLU A 37 -16.68 -12.38 -5.16
CA GLU A 37 -15.97 -13.56 -5.65
C GLU A 37 -14.89 -13.20 -6.70
N GLU A 38 -15.20 -12.26 -7.62
CA GLU A 38 -14.39 -12.03 -8.80
C GLU A 38 -13.76 -10.62 -8.89
N MET A 39 -14.39 -9.62 -8.29
CA MET A 39 -13.92 -8.22 -8.44
C MET A 39 -12.47 -8.01 -8.04
N HIS A 40 -11.97 -8.87 -7.14
CA HIS A 40 -10.58 -8.79 -6.66
C HIS A 40 -9.54 -9.16 -7.70
N ASN A 41 -9.92 -9.99 -8.68
CA ASN A 41 -9.01 -10.38 -9.76
C ASN A 41 -8.75 -9.21 -10.71
N ASP A 42 -9.67 -8.24 -10.73
CA ASP A 42 -9.60 -7.04 -11.57
C ASP A 42 -9.08 -5.80 -10.82
N GLU A 43 -8.92 -5.86 -9.49
CA GLU A 43 -8.38 -4.74 -8.73
C GLU A 43 -6.90 -4.54 -9.05
N ARG A 44 -6.54 -3.29 -9.34
CA ARG A 44 -5.13 -2.88 -9.36
C ARG A 44 -4.65 -2.70 -7.93
N VAL A 45 -3.80 -3.61 -7.49
CA VAL A 45 -3.31 -3.68 -6.12
C VAL A 45 -1.90 -3.14 -6.03
N GLY A 46 -1.66 -2.21 -5.10
CA GLY A 46 -0.35 -1.67 -4.76
C GLY A 46 0.05 -2.04 -3.32
N PHE A 47 1.29 -2.46 -3.15
CA PHE A 47 1.90 -2.68 -1.82
C PHE A 47 2.63 -1.41 -1.42
N LEU A 48 2.12 -0.72 -0.41
CA LEU A 48 2.63 0.57 0.07
C LEU A 48 3.46 0.40 1.33
N ASP A 49 4.59 1.07 1.35
CA ASP A 49 5.38 1.34 2.53
C ASP A 49 5.99 2.74 2.44
N ILE A 50 6.10 3.46 3.56
CA ILE A 50 6.69 4.80 3.64
C ILE A 50 7.75 4.85 4.72
N GLU A 51 8.84 5.58 4.44
CA GLU A 51 9.85 5.90 5.42
C GLU A 51 9.72 7.35 5.87
N CYS A 52 9.78 7.58 7.18
CA CYS A 52 9.52 8.87 7.79
C CYS A 52 10.60 9.24 8.80
N SER A 53 10.83 10.52 8.99
CA SER A 53 11.81 11.03 9.97
C SER A 53 11.41 10.82 11.44
N GLY A 54 10.19 10.35 11.68
CA GLY A 54 9.65 10.08 13.01
C GLY A 54 8.19 9.61 12.95
N LEU A 55 7.63 9.29 14.12
CA LEU A 55 6.34 8.61 14.22
C LEU A 55 5.11 9.57 14.21
N LYS A 56 5.31 10.88 14.29
CA LYS A 56 4.22 11.86 14.39
C LYS A 56 4.28 12.85 13.25
N ALA A 57 3.33 12.76 12.33
CA ALA A 57 3.30 13.50 11.08
C ALA A 57 3.25 15.04 11.21
N ASN A 58 2.87 15.57 12.37
CA ASN A 58 2.92 17.01 12.65
C ASN A 58 4.33 17.51 13.04
N PHE A 59 5.24 16.60 13.36
CA PHE A 59 6.66 16.92 13.67
C PHE A 59 7.63 16.25 12.71
N ALA A 60 7.19 15.21 12.00
CA ALA A 60 8.02 14.42 11.10
C ALA A 60 7.62 14.66 9.65
N ILE A 61 8.55 14.37 8.75
CA ILE A 61 8.35 14.45 7.30
C ILE A 61 8.55 13.06 6.69
N MET A 62 7.94 12.84 5.52
CA MET A 62 8.16 11.65 4.71
C MET A 62 9.52 11.75 4.01
N LEU A 63 10.32 10.70 4.10
CA LEU A 63 11.64 10.59 3.46
C LEU A 63 11.55 9.89 2.11
N SER A 64 10.81 8.79 2.05
CA SER A 64 10.56 8.05 0.82
C SER A 64 9.21 7.33 0.87
N TYR A 65 8.76 6.88 -0.30
CA TYR A 65 7.69 5.90 -0.43
C TYR A 65 8.02 4.90 -1.53
N CYS A 66 7.49 3.69 -1.38
CA CYS A 66 7.46 2.68 -2.41
C CYS A 66 6.04 2.12 -2.55
N ILE A 67 5.57 1.93 -3.80
CA ILE A 67 4.31 1.27 -4.09
C ILE A 67 4.57 0.22 -5.17
N LYS A 68 4.69 -1.04 -4.76
CA LYS A 68 4.93 -2.15 -5.67
C LYS A 68 3.62 -2.61 -6.31
N VAL A 69 3.61 -2.77 -7.62
CA VAL A 69 2.47 -3.33 -8.35
C VAL A 69 2.42 -4.84 -8.12
N ARG A 70 1.26 -5.36 -7.72
CA ARG A 70 1.06 -6.78 -7.45
C ARG A 70 1.40 -7.64 -8.68
N GLY A 71 2.23 -8.65 -8.49
CA GLY A 71 2.62 -9.60 -9.55
C GLY A 71 3.56 -9.04 -10.60
N GLU A 72 3.97 -7.78 -10.52
CA GLU A 72 4.87 -7.14 -11.47
C GLU A 72 6.21 -6.78 -10.82
N LYS A 73 7.23 -6.52 -11.63
CA LYS A 73 8.51 -5.94 -11.15
C LYS A 73 8.43 -4.44 -10.90
N LYS A 74 7.34 -3.80 -11.36
CA LYS A 74 7.19 -2.35 -11.33
C LYS A 74 6.95 -1.86 -9.90
N VAL A 75 7.71 -0.82 -9.51
CA VAL A 75 7.54 -0.07 -8.26
C VAL A 75 7.47 1.42 -8.60
N TYR A 76 6.47 2.10 -8.08
CA TYR A 76 6.42 3.56 -8.03
C TYR A 76 7.14 4.00 -6.76
N SER A 77 8.09 4.89 -6.88
CA SER A 77 8.87 5.36 -5.72
C SER A 77 9.38 6.77 -5.93
N ASP A 78 9.61 7.47 -4.83
CA ASP A 78 10.26 8.77 -4.79
C ASP A 78 10.89 8.97 -3.40
N PHE A 79 11.81 9.91 -3.30
CA PHE A 79 12.50 10.23 -2.06
C PHE A 79 12.83 11.71 -1.93
N LEU A 80 13.10 12.16 -0.71
CA LEU A 80 13.45 13.52 -0.38
C LEU A 80 14.79 13.91 -1.03
N THR A 81 14.79 14.97 -1.80
CA THR A 81 16.03 15.54 -2.37
C THR A 81 16.57 16.68 -1.50
N LYS A 82 17.82 17.06 -1.71
CA LYS A 82 18.42 18.24 -1.07
C LYS A 82 17.59 19.50 -1.32
N LYS A 83 17.13 19.70 -2.55
CA LYS A 83 16.26 20.83 -2.90
C LYS A 83 14.95 20.82 -2.11
N ASP A 84 14.33 19.66 -1.93
CA ASP A 84 13.12 19.54 -1.12
C ASP A 84 13.39 19.93 0.33
N ALA A 85 14.46 19.40 0.93
CA ALA A 85 14.85 19.69 2.31
C ALA A 85 15.09 21.20 2.56
N GLU A 86 15.63 21.91 1.56
CA GLU A 86 15.93 23.34 1.62
C GLU A 86 14.71 24.23 1.33
N THR A 87 13.63 23.72 0.72
CA THR A 87 12.51 24.55 0.25
C THR A 87 11.19 24.20 0.93
N HIS A 88 10.58 23.10 0.53
CA HIS A 88 9.20 22.73 0.90
C HIS A 88 9.10 21.38 1.62
N LEU A 89 10.22 20.89 2.15
CA LEU A 89 10.32 19.61 2.82
C LEU A 89 9.72 18.48 1.97
N ASP A 90 8.81 17.70 2.53
CA ASP A 90 8.22 16.53 1.87
C ASP A 90 7.01 16.83 0.95
N ALA A 91 6.69 18.09 0.68
CA ALA A 91 5.49 18.46 -0.08
C ALA A 91 5.44 17.78 -1.47
N ARG A 92 6.57 17.71 -2.18
CA ARG A 92 6.66 17.10 -3.51
C ARG A 92 6.43 15.59 -3.45
N ILE A 93 7.12 14.90 -2.55
CA ILE A 93 7.04 13.44 -2.46
C ILE A 93 5.67 12.98 -1.92
N VAL A 94 5.07 13.70 -0.97
CA VAL A 94 3.70 13.45 -0.50
C VAL A 94 2.71 13.59 -1.66
N LYS A 95 2.81 14.66 -2.44
CA LYS A 95 1.97 14.88 -3.63
C LYS A 95 2.14 13.75 -4.66
N ASN A 96 3.39 13.34 -4.92
CA ASN A 96 3.68 12.26 -5.86
C ASN A 96 3.13 10.92 -5.37
N CYS A 97 3.31 10.59 -4.09
CA CYS A 97 2.76 9.39 -3.48
C CYS A 97 1.23 9.32 -3.64
N ILE A 98 0.51 10.39 -3.28
CA ILE A 98 -0.95 10.45 -3.42
C ILE A 98 -1.36 10.29 -4.89
N LYS A 99 -0.68 10.97 -5.81
CA LYS A 99 -0.92 10.86 -7.25
C LYS A 99 -0.74 9.44 -7.75
N ASP A 100 0.35 8.77 -7.35
CA ASP A 100 0.64 7.41 -7.78
C ASP A 100 -0.36 6.42 -7.20
N LEU A 101 -0.76 6.58 -5.94
CA LEU A 101 -1.83 5.81 -5.32
C LEU A 101 -3.15 5.95 -6.10
N THR A 102 -3.63 7.17 -6.28
CA THR A 102 -4.97 7.43 -6.83
C THR A 102 -5.09 7.11 -8.32
N LYS A 103 -4.02 7.27 -9.09
CA LYS A 103 -4.05 7.03 -10.54
C LYS A 103 -3.89 5.55 -10.92
N ASN A 104 -3.14 4.79 -10.11
CA ASN A 104 -2.69 3.47 -10.54
C ASN A 104 -3.36 2.33 -9.78
N PHE A 105 -4.00 2.58 -8.64
CA PHE A 105 -4.48 1.51 -7.77
C PHE A 105 -5.92 1.70 -7.33
N ASP A 106 -6.60 0.58 -7.11
CA ASP A 106 -7.94 0.50 -6.53
C ASP A 106 -7.88 0.06 -5.08
N ARG A 107 -6.82 -0.69 -4.75
CA ARG A 107 -6.52 -1.18 -3.42
C ARG A 107 -5.07 -0.94 -3.08
N VAL A 108 -4.84 -0.47 -1.87
CA VAL A 108 -3.51 -0.45 -1.26
C VAL A 108 -3.43 -1.51 -0.16
N ILE A 109 -2.31 -2.20 -0.11
CA ILE A 109 -1.97 -3.17 0.94
C ILE A 109 -0.75 -2.66 1.66
N GLY A 110 -0.79 -2.65 3.00
CA GLY A 110 0.34 -2.30 3.83
C GLY A 110 0.49 -3.23 5.02
N HIS A 111 1.51 -3.00 5.81
CA HIS A 111 1.74 -3.71 7.06
C HIS A 111 1.73 -2.74 8.24
N TYR A 112 0.75 -2.87 9.14
CA TYR A 112 0.45 -1.89 10.20
C TYR A 112 0.06 -0.50 9.64
N SER A 113 -0.17 -0.43 8.35
CA SER A 113 -0.39 0.78 7.58
C SER A 113 -1.71 1.49 7.92
N LYS A 114 -2.70 0.74 8.41
CA LYS A 114 -3.96 1.32 8.95
C LYS A 114 -3.70 2.21 10.17
N ARG A 115 -2.61 1.97 10.89
CA ARG A 115 -2.25 2.67 12.13
C ARG A 115 -1.10 3.64 11.96
N PHE A 116 -0.31 3.49 10.88
CA PHE A 116 0.85 4.34 10.65
C PHE A 116 0.85 4.99 9.26
N ASP A 117 1.14 4.28 8.18
CA ASP A 117 1.40 4.87 6.86
C ASP A 117 0.24 5.73 6.35
N VAL A 118 -0.98 5.17 6.37
CA VAL A 118 -2.17 5.88 5.87
C VAL A 118 -2.51 7.09 6.73
N PRO A 119 -2.59 7.01 8.08
CA PRO A 119 -2.77 8.18 8.93
C PRO A 119 -1.66 9.21 8.79
N PHE A 120 -0.39 8.77 8.67
CA PHE A 120 0.74 9.66 8.47
C PHE A 120 0.59 10.44 7.17
N LEU A 121 0.40 9.75 6.04
CA LEU A 121 0.26 10.35 4.72
C LEU A 121 -0.93 11.31 4.66
N ARG A 122 -2.08 10.91 5.22
CA ARG A 122 -3.28 11.76 5.31
C ARG A 122 -3.02 13.03 6.12
N THR A 123 -2.34 12.92 7.26
CA THR A 123 -2.00 14.07 8.10
C THR A 123 -1.05 15.01 7.37
N ARG A 124 -0.03 14.47 6.70
CA ARG A 124 0.87 15.30 5.87
C ARG A 124 0.13 16.00 4.75
N ALA A 125 -0.76 15.29 4.05
CA ALA A 125 -1.59 15.90 3.00
C ALA A 125 -2.39 17.10 3.51
N LEU A 126 -3.06 16.96 4.65
CA LEU A 126 -3.83 18.05 5.28
C LEU A 126 -2.95 19.24 5.66
N ILE A 127 -1.80 19.00 6.29
CA ILE A 127 -0.83 20.06 6.66
C ILE A 127 -0.33 20.80 5.42
N LEU A 128 -0.08 20.07 4.34
CA LEU A 128 0.44 20.60 3.09
C LEU A 128 -0.66 21.14 2.14
N LYS A 129 -1.93 21.10 2.56
CA LYS A 129 -3.10 21.53 1.77
C LYS A 129 -3.20 20.78 0.43
N LEU A 130 -2.93 19.49 0.44
CA LEU A 130 -3.06 18.58 -0.70
C LEU A 130 -4.35 17.79 -0.56
N ASP A 131 -4.98 17.48 -1.69
CA ASP A 131 -6.12 16.58 -1.74
C ASP A 131 -5.67 15.16 -1.37
N PHE A 132 -6.46 14.50 -0.53
CA PHE A 132 -6.28 13.10 -0.15
C PHE A 132 -7.55 12.32 -0.49
N PRO A 133 -7.46 11.04 -0.89
CA PRO A 133 -8.64 10.24 -1.21
C PRO A 133 -9.69 10.27 -0.09
N GLN A 134 -10.94 10.46 -0.49
CA GLN A 134 -12.07 10.42 0.44
C GLN A 134 -12.40 8.98 0.83
N PHE A 135 -13.12 8.83 1.93
CA PHE A 135 -13.59 7.52 2.36
C PHE A 135 -14.41 6.84 1.24
N GLY A 136 -14.03 5.63 0.88
CA GLY A 136 -14.68 4.83 -0.16
C GLY A 136 -14.04 4.96 -1.56
N GLU A 137 -13.08 5.84 -1.77
CA GLU A 137 -12.41 6.01 -3.07
C GLU A 137 -11.30 4.98 -3.33
N MET A 138 -10.68 4.45 -2.26
CA MET A 138 -9.62 3.45 -2.35
C MET A 138 -9.78 2.40 -1.26
N TYR A 139 -9.72 1.13 -1.64
CA TYR A 139 -9.74 0.02 -0.67
C TYR A 139 -8.40 -0.14 0.02
N HIS A 140 -8.45 -0.64 1.25
CA HIS A 140 -7.26 -0.86 2.06
C HIS A 140 -7.28 -2.23 2.74
N THR A 141 -6.16 -2.92 2.71
CA THR A 141 -5.93 -4.18 3.45
C THR A 141 -4.65 -4.06 4.27
N ASP A 142 -4.72 -4.45 5.53
CA ASP A 142 -3.59 -4.44 6.45
C ASP A 142 -3.18 -5.87 6.79
N THR A 143 -1.97 -6.27 6.37
CA THR A 143 -1.43 -7.62 6.61
C THR A 143 -1.17 -7.90 8.08
N TRP A 144 -0.88 -6.87 8.88
CA TRP A 144 -0.75 -7.00 10.33
C TRP A 144 -2.08 -7.44 10.97
N ASP A 145 -3.21 -6.86 10.53
CA ASP A 145 -4.54 -7.25 11.01
C ASP A 145 -4.88 -8.70 10.66
N ILE A 146 -4.45 -9.18 9.47
CA ILE A 146 -4.65 -10.57 9.07
C ILE A 146 -3.80 -11.49 9.95
N ALA A 147 -2.49 -11.23 10.05
CA ALA A 147 -1.58 -12.05 10.84
C ALA A 147 -2.03 -12.14 12.31
N ARG A 148 -2.33 -11.02 12.95
CA ARG A 148 -2.79 -10.97 14.34
C ARG A 148 -4.05 -11.80 14.59
N LYS A 149 -4.96 -11.85 13.62
CA LYS A 149 -6.25 -12.55 13.79
C LYS A 149 -6.19 -14.02 13.40
N LYS A 150 -5.23 -14.41 12.56
CA LYS A 150 -5.21 -15.71 11.88
C LYS A 150 -4.01 -16.58 12.20
N LEU A 151 -2.93 -15.99 12.69
CA LEU A 151 -1.70 -16.70 13.04
C LEU A 151 -1.43 -16.62 14.55
N CYS A 152 -0.67 -17.57 15.03
CA CYS A 152 -0.17 -17.61 16.40
C CYS A 152 1.36 -17.48 16.36
N LEU A 153 1.84 -16.24 16.26
CA LEU A 153 3.27 -15.93 16.18
C LEU A 153 3.73 -15.18 17.43
N SER A 154 5.02 -15.26 17.74
CA SER A 154 5.66 -14.50 18.83
C SER A 154 5.53 -12.99 18.64
N SER A 155 5.45 -12.52 17.39
CA SER A 155 5.24 -11.13 17.00
C SER A 155 4.57 -11.06 15.63
N ASN A 156 3.78 -9.99 15.40
CA ASN A 156 3.20 -9.72 14.09
C ASN A 156 4.04 -8.72 13.28
N ARG A 157 5.31 -8.53 13.58
CA ARG A 157 6.21 -7.72 12.75
C ARG A 157 6.43 -8.39 11.40
N GLN A 158 6.58 -7.59 10.36
CA GLN A 158 6.71 -8.08 8.98
C GLN A 158 7.83 -9.11 8.81
N GLY A 159 9.02 -8.87 9.39
CA GLY A 159 10.15 -9.81 9.34
C GLY A 159 9.87 -11.13 10.07
N VAL A 160 9.20 -11.11 11.23
CA VAL A 160 8.84 -12.34 11.96
C VAL A 160 7.84 -13.18 11.17
N ILE A 161 6.88 -12.51 10.49
CA ILE A 161 5.94 -13.18 9.59
C ILE A 161 6.70 -13.80 8.42
N ALA A 162 7.61 -13.04 7.81
CA ALA A 162 8.40 -13.50 6.68
C ALA A 162 9.24 -14.72 7.03
N GLU A 163 10.03 -14.64 8.09
CA GLU A 163 10.84 -15.77 8.57
C GLU A 163 9.99 -17.02 8.81
N ALA A 164 8.83 -16.86 9.48
CA ALA A 164 7.99 -18.00 9.86
C ALA A 164 7.24 -18.64 8.68
N ILE A 165 6.82 -17.88 7.67
CA ILE A 165 5.91 -18.39 6.63
C ILE A 165 6.48 -18.40 5.22
N THR A 166 7.51 -17.60 4.93
CA THR A 166 8.21 -17.60 3.63
C THR A 166 9.59 -18.25 3.72
N GLY A 167 10.14 -18.39 4.92
CA GLY A 167 11.50 -18.87 5.16
C GLY A 167 12.58 -17.84 4.81
N GLU A 168 12.20 -16.64 4.39
CA GLU A 168 13.10 -15.58 3.96
C GLU A 168 12.75 -14.29 4.68
N ASP A 169 13.68 -13.71 5.42
CA ASP A 169 13.62 -12.33 5.87
C ASP A 169 14.63 -11.52 5.04
N ILE A 170 14.13 -10.83 4.02
CA ILE A 170 14.93 -9.91 3.21
C ILE A 170 15.05 -8.53 3.86
N LYS A 171 14.39 -8.36 5.01
CA LYS A 171 14.36 -7.11 5.74
C LYS A 171 15.73 -6.78 6.34
N THR A 172 16.23 -5.60 6.05
CA THR A 172 17.43 -5.05 6.67
C THR A 172 17.03 -4.07 7.77
N ARG A 173 17.83 -3.99 8.84
CA ARG A 173 17.65 -2.90 9.81
C ARG A 173 18.27 -1.63 9.24
N ILE A 174 17.52 -0.53 9.24
CA ILE A 174 18.09 0.77 8.87
C ILE A 174 19.11 1.18 9.93
N ASP A 175 20.34 1.44 9.49
CA ASP A 175 21.36 2.01 10.34
C ASP A 175 21.04 3.49 10.61
N GLN A 176 20.89 3.83 11.89
CA GLN A 176 20.51 5.17 12.33
C GLN A 176 21.46 6.28 11.84
N LYS A 177 22.71 5.95 11.52
CA LYS A 177 23.68 6.92 11.00
C LYS A 177 23.24 7.58 9.68
N HIS A 178 22.35 6.91 8.90
CA HIS A 178 21.81 7.46 7.65
C HIS A 178 20.63 8.43 7.85
N TRP A 179 20.02 8.44 9.04
CA TRP A 179 18.78 9.20 9.29
C TRP A 179 19.00 10.71 9.22
N ILE A 180 20.01 11.22 9.93
CA ILE A 180 20.31 12.66 9.95
C ILE A 180 20.78 13.17 8.59
N PRO A 181 21.73 12.51 7.91
CA PRO A 181 22.09 12.90 6.54
C PRO A 181 20.92 12.87 5.56
N ALA A 182 20.02 11.89 5.68
CA ALA A 182 18.82 11.79 4.83
C ALA A 182 17.89 13.01 5.01
N LEU A 183 17.67 13.46 6.25
CA LEU A 183 16.91 14.68 6.56
C LEU A 183 17.49 15.93 5.91
N GLN A 184 18.79 15.95 5.70
CA GLN A 184 19.52 17.03 5.02
C GLN A 184 19.55 16.86 3.49
N GLY A 185 18.87 15.83 2.97
CA GLY A 185 18.81 15.53 1.55
C GLY A 185 20.10 14.95 0.97
N ASN A 186 20.94 14.31 1.83
CA ASN A 186 22.12 13.60 1.37
C ASN A 186 21.70 12.42 0.48
N LYS A 187 22.20 12.40 -0.76
CA LYS A 187 21.78 11.46 -1.79
C LYS A 187 22.06 10.01 -1.40
N GLU A 188 23.26 9.69 -0.93
CA GLU A 188 23.67 8.33 -0.57
C GLU A 188 22.82 7.77 0.58
N ALA A 189 22.56 8.61 1.59
CA ALA A 189 21.70 8.24 2.71
C ALA A 189 20.25 7.99 2.26
N MET A 190 19.75 8.81 1.33
CA MET A 190 18.41 8.64 0.78
C MET A 190 18.29 7.40 -0.11
N GLU A 191 19.30 7.11 -0.93
CA GLU A 191 19.34 5.87 -1.73
C GLU A 191 19.39 4.63 -0.82
N TYR A 192 20.11 4.67 0.30
CA TYR A 192 20.11 3.60 1.29
C TYR A 192 18.72 3.40 1.92
N ILE A 193 18.01 4.48 2.29
CA ILE A 193 16.65 4.40 2.84
C ILE A 193 15.66 3.89 1.79
N LEU A 194 15.79 4.36 0.55
CA LEU A 194 14.92 3.90 -0.55
C LEU A 194 15.12 2.40 -0.84
N ASP A 195 16.36 1.90 -0.85
CA ASP A 195 16.63 0.46 -1.02
C ASP A 195 15.97 -0.39 0.07
N HIS A 196 16.00 0.12 1.31
CA HIS A 196 15.29 -0.53 2.42
C HIS A 196 13.78 -0.56 2.18
N ASN A 197 13.18 0.58 1.86
CA ASN A 197 11.75 0.72 1.56
C ASN A 197 11.32 -0.18 0.38
N MET A 198 12.18 -0.32 -0.65
CA MET A 198 11.97 -1.24 -1.78
C MET A 198 11.91 -2.70 -1.33
N ARG A 199 12.80 -3.13 -0.46
CA ARG A 199 12.80 -4.50 0.10
C ARG A 199 11.55 -4.75 0.92
N ASP A 200 11.11 -3.77 1.70
CA ASP A 200 9.92 -3.89 2.53
C ASP A 200 8.65 -4.11 1.71
N VAL A 201 8.46 -3.44 0.57
CA VAL A 201 7.28 -3.69 -0.28
C VAL A 201 7.35 -5.04 -1.02
N HIS A 202 8.54 -5.54 -1.34
CA HIS A 202 8.70 -6.89 -1.89
C HIS A 202 8.36 -7.97 -0.85
N GLN A 203 8.86 -7.80 0.39
CA GLN A 203 8.54 -8.69 1.51
C GLN A 203 7.05 -8.64 1.85
N LEU A 204 6.45 -7.44 1.80
CA LEU A 204 5.02 -7.24 2.03
C LEU A 204 4.17 -8.04 1.04
N GLU A 205 4.52 -8.02 -0.25
CA GLU A 205 3.83 -8.82 -1.25
C GLU A 205 3.96 -10.32 -0.95
N ALA A 206 5.17 -10.81 -0.68
CA ALA A 206 5.41 -12.22 -0.38
C ALA A 206 4.59 -12.69 0.84
N ASN A 207 4.58 -11.90 1.90
CA ASN A 207 3.77 -12.16 3.09
C ASN A 207 2.27 -12.14 2.76
N TYR A 208 1.79 -11.15 2.02
CA TYR A 208 0.38 -11.03 1.67
C TYR A 208 -0.13 -12.22 0.85
N GLU A 209 0.63 -12.71 -0.13
CA GLU A 209 0.22 -13.84 -0.96
C GLU A 209 0.03 -15.13 -0.12
N LYS A 210 0.76 -15.29 0.97
CA LYS A 210 0.55 -16.38 1.94
C LYS A 210 -0.62 -16.13 2.89
N LEU A 211 -0.81 -14.87 3.31
CA LEU A 211 -1.82 -14.51 4.31
C LEU A 211 -3.23 -14.39 3.74
N ARG A 212 -3.36 -13.96 2.48
CA ARG A 212 -4.67 -13.63 1.88
C ARG A 212 -5.67 -14.77 1.87
N VAL A 213 -5.21 -16.02 1.83
CA VAL A 213 -6.07 -17.21 1.82
C VAL A 213 -6.82 -17.43 3.14
N PHE A 214 -6.37 -16.80 4.23
CA PHE A 214 -6.99 -16.90 5.54
C PHE A 214 -7.94 -15.75 5.86
N SER A 215 -8.13 -14.80 4.96
CA SER A 215 -8.95 -13.62 5.18
C SER A 215 -9.85 -13.33 3.99
N LYS A 216 -11.09 -12.94 4.29
CA LYS A 216 -11.94 -12.32 3.26
C LYS A 216 -11.33 -10.98 2.89
N ILE A 217 -11.51 -10.60 1.63
CA ILE A 217 -11.08 -9.30 1.15
C ILE A 217 -11.87 -8.20 1.84
N THR A 218 -11.15 -7.25 2.39
CA THR A 218 -11.77 -6.18 3.16
C THR A 218 -12.38 -5.13 2.25
N LYS A 219 -13.53 -4.58 2.64
CA LYS A 219 -14.12 -3.37 2.07
C LYS A 219 -13.72 -2.12 2.88
N SER A 220 -12.65 -2.21 3.68
CA SER A 220 -12.09 -1.05 4.36
C SER A 220 -11.53 -0.08 3.35
N SER A 221 -11.65 1.21 3.62
CA SER A 221 -11.07 2.29 2.82
C SER A 221 -9.93 2.98 3.58
N ILE A 222 -9.07 3.65 2.85
CA ILE A 222 -8.10 4.57 3.42
C ILE A 222 -8.74 5.89 3.79
#